data_a86aa07232f7aff11f1653f82041a4f3
#
_entry.id   a86aa07232f7aff11f1653f82041a4f3
#
_cell.length_a   1.000
_cell.length_b   1.000
_cell.length_c   1.000
_cell.angle_alpha   90.00
_cell.angle_beta   90.00
_cell.angle_gamma   90.00
#
_symmetry.space_group_name_H-M   'P 1'
#
loop_
_entity.id
_entity.type
_entity.pdbx_description
1 polymer ?
#
loop_
_entity_poly.entity_id
_entity_poly.type
_entity_poly.pdbx_seq_one_letter_code
_entity_poly.pdbx_strand_id
1 'polypeptide(L)'
;MNAFQFIFQYIKRHKVQYTLGIITLFVVDFANIFIPKLTGVITDGLTAHSLDWSGVRLNLLYLFLLGLLLAVGRFFWRYFLFGASRSIEKELRNDMFSHLEKMDVEYYNEHKTGDLMTRFTSDLNAIRMAIGPAVICVFDASVMTLMVIFQMMYYVSVKLTLIAVIPMMR
;
A
#
# COMPACT_ATOMS: atom_id res chain seq x y z
N MET A 1 21.29 13.96 -15.15
CA MET A 1 20.84 12.89 -14.24
C MET A 1 19.32 12.83 -14.36
N ASN A 2 18.72 11.70 -14.76
CA ASN A 2 17.27 11.61 -14.90
C ASN A 2 16.62 11.73 -13.51
N ALA A 3 15.53 12.52 -13.40
CA ALA A 3 14.81 12.72 -12.14
C ALA A 3 14.46 11.41 -11.41
N PHE A 4 14.15 10.35 -12.16
CA PHE A 4 13.90 9.01 -11.64
C PHE A 4 15.13 8.37 -10.96
N GLN A 5 16.34 8.56 -11.50
CA GLN A 5 17.57 8.03 -10.90
C GLN A 5 17.89 8.71 -9.58
N PHE A 6 17.60 10.02 -9.49
CA PHE A 6 17.78 10.80 -8.27
C PHE A 6 16.87 10.29 -7.15
N ILE A 7 15.57 10.17 -7.41
CA ILE A 7 14.60 9.66 -6.42
C ILE A 7 14.93 8.21 -6.03
N PHE A 8 15.36 7.39 -6.97
CA PHE A 8 15.71 5.99 -6.70
C PHE A 8 16.90 5.82 -5.74
N GLN A 9 17.83 6.77 -5.70
CA GLN A 9 18.94 6.76 -4.74
C GLN A 9 18.42 6.91 -3.29
N TYR A 10 17.43 7.76 -3.06
CA TYR A 10 16.82 7.93 -1.73
C TYR A 10 16.01 6.69 -1.32
N ILE A 11 15.26 6.10 -2.26
CA ILE A 11 14.55 4.84 -2.01
C ILE A 11 15.52 3.73 -1.62
N LYS A 12 16.68 3.63 -2.27
CA LYS A 12 17.71 2.64 -1.92
C LYS A 12 18.25 2.79 -0.50
N ARG A 13 18.34 4.00 0.04
CA ARG A 13 18.76 4.22 1.42
C ARG A 13 17.77 3.64 2.42
N HIS A 14 16.47 3.71 2.11
CA HIS A 14 15.37 3.21 2.95
C HIS A 14 14.82 1.83 2.50
N LYS A 15 15.63 1.05 1.74
CA LYS A 15 15.23 -0.26 1.18
C LYS A 15 14.64 -1.22 2.21
N VAL A 16 15.17 -1.25 3.44
CA VAL A 16 14.70 -2.15 4.50
C VAL A 16 13.26 -1.83 4.89
N GLN A 17 12.94 -0.54 5.08
CA GLN A 17 11.57 -0.11 5.43
C GLN A 17 10.58 -0.41 4.30
N TYR A 18 10.96 -0.14 3.04
CA TYR A 18 10.13 -0.48 1.88
C TYR A 18 9.92 -1.98 1.75
N THR A 19 10.97 -2.79 1.89
CA THR A 19 10.87 -4.25 1.78
C THR A 19 9.99 -4.82 2.88
N LEU A 20 10.18 -4.41 4.15
CA LEU A 20 9.33 -4.84 5.26
C LEU A 20 7.88 -4.40 5.08
N GLY A 21 7.65 -3.17 4.60
CA GLY A 21 6.33 -2.66 4.32
C GLY A 21 5.61 -3.46 3.23
N ILE A 22 6.29 -3.76 2.12
CA ILE A 22 5.74 -4.55 1.00
C ILE A 22 5.46 -5.99 1.43
N ILE A 23 6.37 -6.63 2.19
CA ILE A 23 6.14 -7.97 2.70
C ILE A 23 4.92 -8.01 3.62
N THR A 24 4.81 -7.04 4.54
CA THR A 24 3.68 -6.96 5.46
C THR A 24 2.36 -6.70 4.69
N LEU A 25 2.38 -5.84 3.67
CA LEU A 25 1.24 -5.60 2.79
C LEU A 25 0.80 -6.88 2.10
N PHE A 26 1.74 -7.61 1.50
CA PHE A 26 1.47 -8.89 0.83
C PHE A 26 0.85 -9.93 1.78
N VAL A 27 1.36 -10.04 3.01
CA VAL A 27 0.81 -10.94 4.04
C VAL A 27 -0.63 -10.55 4.40
N VAL A 28 -0.92 -9.26 4.54
CA VAL A 28 -2.27 -8.74 4.80
C VAL A 28 -3.22 -9.05 3.65
N ASP A 29 -2.81 -8.83 2.40
CA ASP A 29 -3.62 -9.12 1.22
C ASP A 29 -3.90 -10.60 1.09
N PHE A 30 -2.90 -11.44 1.32
CA PHE A 30 -3.08 -12.89 1.35
C PHE A 30 -4.05 -13.34 2.45
N ALA A 31 -3.94 -12.77 3.64
CA ALA A 31 -4.84 -13.08 4.75
C ALA A 31 -6.29 -12.62 4.48
N ASN A 32 -6.50 -11.54 3.73
CA ASN A 32 -7.83 -11.08 3.33
C ASN A 32 -8.62 -12.13 2.52
N ILE A 33 -7.94 -13.01 1.77
CA ILE A 33 -8.58 -14.08 0.98
C ILE A 33 -9.33 -15.09 1.87
N PHE A 34 -8.90 -15.26 3.12
CA PHE A 34 -9.53 -16.23 4.02
C PHE A 34 -10.85 -15.75 4.62
N ILE A 35 -11.12 -14.43 4.64
CA ILE A 35 -12.37 -13.87 5.19
C ILE A 35 -13.61 -14.42 4.47
N PRO A 36 -13.73 -14.29 3.12
CA PRO A 36 -14.90 -14.83 2.40
C PRO A 36 -15.03 -16.35 2.56
N LYS A 37 -13.91 -17.08 2.59
CA LYS A 37 -13.90 -18.52 2.77
C LYS A 37 -14.48 -18.95 4.13
N LEU A 38 -14.00 -18.32 5.21
CA LEU A 38 -14.48 -18.59 6.57
C LEU A 38 -15.96 -18.20 6.72
N THR A 39 -16.36 -17.07 6.14
CA THR A 39 -17.74 -16.61 6.17
C THR A 39 -18.65 -17.58 5.41
N GLY A 40 -18.20 -18.08 4.25
CA GLY A 40 -18.91 -19.11 3.49
C GLY A 40 -19.12 -20.38 4.31
N VAL A 41 -18.08 -20.91 4.94
CA VAL A 41 -18.18 -22.13 5.80
C VAL A 41 -19.18 -21.95 6.94
N ILE A 42 -19.20 -20.76 7.57
CA ILE A 42 -20.17 -20.48 8.64
C ILE A 42 -21.59 -20.44 8.07
N THR A 43 -21.80 -19.74 6.95
CA THR A 43 -23.12 -19.58 6.33
C THR A 43 -23.68 -20.93 5.85
N ASP A 44 -22.87 -21.70 5.12
CA ASP A 44 -23.26 -23.01 4.60
C ASP A 44 -23.54 -24.00 5.74
N GLY A 45 -22.73 -23.99 6.78
CA GLY A 45 -22.88 -24.84 7.93
C GLY A 45 -24.13 -24.52 8.77
N LEU A 46 -24.52 -23.24 8.87
CA LEU A 46 -25.75 -22.82 9.52
C LEU A 46 -27.00 -23.18 8.69
N THR A 47 -26.96 -22.98 7.37
CA THR A 47 -28.07 -23.28 6.47
C THR A 47 -28.34 -24.81 6.36
N ALA A 48 -27.26 -25.60 6.35
CA ALA A 48 -27.36 -27.07 6.31
C ALA A 48 -27.63 -27.71 7.68
N HIS A 49 -27.80 -26.94 8.76
CA HIS A 49 -27.89 -27.41 10.15
C HIS A 49 -26.80 -28.43 10.53
N SER A 50 -25.64 -28.36 9.86
CA SER A 50 -24.52 -29.30 10.03
C SER A 50 -23.51 -28.85 11.07
N LEU A 51 -23.51 -27.56 11.46
CA LEU A 51 -22.64 -27.02 12.48
C LEU A 51 -23.31 -27.01 13.85
N ASP A 52 -22.70 -27.73 14.78
CA ASP A 52 -23.03 -27.63 16.19
C ASP A 52 -22.58 -26.25 16.76
N TRP A 53 -23.21 -25.87 17.86
CA TRP A 53 -22.93 -24.58 18.53
C TRP A 53 -21.45 -24.38 18.91
N SER A 54 -20.74 -25.46 19.19
CA SER A 54 -19.29 -25.48 19.41
C SER A 54 -18.50 -25.16 18.13
N GLY A 55 -18.92 -25.67 16.97
CA GLY A 55 -18.30 -25.39 15.68
C GLY A 55 -18.47 -23.94 15.24
N VAL A 56 -19.65 -23.35 15.49
CA VAL A 56 -19.90 -21.92 15.20
C VAL A 56 -18.98 -21.04 16.04
N ARG A 57 -18.85 -21.30 17.34
CA ARG A 57 -17.96 -20.52 18.21
C ARG A 57 -16.50 -20.59 17.78
N LEU A 58 -16.04 -21.76 17.36
CA LEU A 58 -14.66 -21.96 16.90
C LEU A 58 -14.38 -21.14 15.61
N ASN A 59 -15.28 -21.21 14.63
CA ASN A 59 -15.14 -20.45 13.39
C ASN A 59 -15.22 -18.93 13.61
N LEU A 60 -16.05 -18.47 14.54
CA LEU A 60 -16.11 -17.06 14.94
C LEU A 60 -14.81 -16.62 15.62
N LEU A 61 -14.20 -17.48 16.47
CA LEU A 61 -12.91 -17.21 17.07
C LEU A 61 -11.81 -17.08 16.01
N TYR A 62 -11.78 -17.97 15.01
CA TYR A 62 -10.83 -17.86 13.89
C TYR A 62 -11.04 -16.57 13.09
N LEU A 63 -12.28 -16.19 12.83
CA LEU A 63 -12.58 -14.93 12.14
C LEU A 63 -12.12 -13.72 12.96
N PHE A 64 -12.31 -13.73 14.27
CA PHE A 64 -11.85 -12.69 15.18
C PHE A 64 -10.32 -12.58 15.21
N LEU A 65 -9.62 -13.72 15.34
CA LEU A 65 -8.15 -13.76 15.32
C LEU A 65 -7.59 -13.29 13.97
N LEU A 66 -8.23 -13.68 12.87
CA LEU A 66 -7.86 -13.21 11.54
C LEU A 66 -8.05 -11.70 11.41
N GLY A 67 -9.18 -11.17 11.89
CA GLY A 67 -9.44 -9.72 11.93
C GLY A 67 -8.39 -8.95 12.76
N LEU A 68 -7.98 -9.51 13.91
CA LEU A 68 -6.93 -8.93 14.74
C LEU A 68 -5.57 -8.95 14.01
N LEU A 69 -5.22 -10.06 13.38
CA LEU A 69 -4.01 -10.18 12.55
C LEU A 69 -3.98 -9.13 11.44
N LEU A 70 -5.10 -8.95 10.74
CA LEU A 70 -5.25 -7.95 9.69
C LEU A 70 -5.13 -6.53 10.22
N ALA A 71 -5.71 -6.22 11.36
CA ALA A 71 -5.61 -4.91 11.99
C ALA A 71 -4.16 -4.56 12.34
N VAL A 72 -3.44 -5.51 12.96
CA VAL A 72 -2.02 -5.37 13.30
C VAL A 72 -1.17 -5.25 12.03
N GLY A 73 -1.39 -6.10 11.05
CA GLY A 73 -0.68 -6.05 9.78
C GLY A 73 -0.89 -4.72 9.04
N ARG A 74 -2.13 -4.20 9.00
CA ARG A 74 -2.45 -2.88 8.43
C ARG A 74 -1.76 -1.74 9.15
N PHE A 75 -1.56 -1.84 10.45
CA PHE A 75 -0.78 -0.85 11.20
C PHE A 75 0.69 -0.90 10.78
N PHE A 76 1.31 -2.07 10.72
CA PHE A 76 2.73 -2.22 10.42
C PHE A 76 3.10 -1.77 9.00
N TRP A 77 2.38 -2.20 7.95
CA TRP A 77 2.73 -1.76 6.60
C TRP A 77 2.57 -0.25 6.44
N ARG A 78 1.54 0.33 7.08
CA ARG A 78 1.34 1.78 7.10
C ARG A 78 2.50 2.49 7.77
N TYR A 79 2.93 2.00 8.92
CA TYR A 79 4.05 2.55 9.66
C TYR A 79 5.35 2.53 8.83
N PHE A 80 5.67 1.41 8.20
CA PHE A 80 6.89 1.26 7.41
C PHE A 80 6.88 2.10 6.12
N LEU A 81 5.85 2.02 5.31
CA LEU A 81 5.81 2.69 4.00
C LEU A 81 5.62 4.20 4.12
N PHE A 82 4.69 4.66 4.97
CA PHE A 82 4.56 6.10 5.21
C PHE A 82 5.74 6.68 6.00
N GLY A 83 6.34 5.90 6.90
CA GLY A 83 7.56 6.28 7.60
C GLY A 83 8.72 6.50 6.65
N ALA A 84 8.94 5.56 5.72
CA ALA A 84 9.96 5.67 4.69
C ALA A 84 9.77 6.90 3.79
N SER A 85 8.55 7.15 3.29
CA SER A 85 8.27 8.30 2.43
C SER A 85 8.47 9.64 3.14
N ARG A 86 8.12 9.73 4.42
CA ARG A 86 8.38 10.93 5.25
C ARG A 86 9.86 11.14 5.53
N SER A 87 10.62 10.06 5.73
CA SER A 87 12.07 10.16 5.92
C SER A 87 12.76 10.69 4.67
N ILE A 88 12.35 10.21 3.49
CA ILE A 88 12.86 10.70 2.21
C ILE A 88 12.48 12.17 1.98
N GLU A 89 11.24 12.57 2.28
CA GLU A 89 10.83 13.98 2.21
C GLU A 89 11.72 14.88 3.09
N LYS A 90 12.01 14.44 4.32
CA LYS A 90 12.90 15.16 5.23
C LYS A 90 14.32 15.29 4.69
N GLU A 91 14.88 14.19 4.16
CA GLU A 91 16.23 14.22 3.55
C GLU A 91 16.26 15.18 2.36
N LEU A 92 15.31 15.08 1.44
CA LEU A 92 15.22 15.98 0.29
C LEU A 92 15.08 17.45 0.70
N ARG A 93 14.26 17.72 1.71
CA ARG A 93 14.10 19.09 2.23
C ARG A 93 15.40 19.65 2.79
N ASN A 94 16.14 18.83 3.54
CA ASN A 94 17.43 19.23 4.10
C ASN A 94 18.47 19.46 3.00
N ASP A 95 18.54 18.57 2.00
CA ASP A 95 19.48 18.69 0.89
C ASP A 95 19.18 19.93 0.03
N MET A 96 17.90 20.22 -0.23
CA MET A 96 17.47 21.45 -0.91
C MET A 96 17.83 22.69 -0.10
N PHE A 97 17.58 22.68 1.20
CA PHE A 97 17.90 23.81 2.07
C PHE A 97 19.42 24.07 2.10
N SER A 98 20.22 23.00 2.30
CA SER A 98 21.68 23.10 2.29
C SER A 98 22.24 23.56 0.94
N HIS A 99 21.53 23.31 -0.15
CA HIS A 99 21.89 23.81 -1.47
C HIS A 99 21.60 25.32 -1.59
N LEU A 100 20.43 25.75 -1.12
CA LEU A 100 20.07 27.18 -1.12
C LEU A 100 20.99 28.02 -0.25
N GLU A 101 21.42 27.55 0.92
CA GLU A 101 22.34 28.25 1.79
C GLU A 101 23.68 28.61 1.09
N LYS A 102 24.04 27.89 0.03
CA LYS A 102 25.26 28.10 -0.74
C LYS A 102 25.08 28.99 -1.96
N MET A 103 23.85 29.43 -2.24
CA MET A 103 23.56 30.29 -3.39
C MET A 103 23.88 31.75 -3.10
N ASP A 104 24.32 32.44 -4.13
CA ASP A 104 24.65 33.87 -4.06
C ASP A 104 23.39 34.75 -4.01
N VAL A 105 23.56 35.99 -3.55
CA VAL A 105 22.49 36.99 -3.46
C VAL A 105 21.81 37.23 -4.82
N GLU A 106 22.59 37.13 -5.91
CA GLU A 106 22.08 37.28 -7.28
C GLU A 106 21.01 36.26 -7.61
N TYR A 107 21.19 35.00 -7.18
CA TYR A 107 20.17 33.91 -7.34
C TYR A 107 18.85 34.29 -6.67
N TYR A 108 18.88 34.89 -5.48
CA TYR A 108 17.66 35.28 -4.76
C TYR A 108 16.97 36.51 -5.36
N ASN A 109 17.70 37.36 -6.09
CA ASN A 109 17.13 38.47 -6.83
C ASN A 109 16.39 37.99 -8.10
N GLU A 110 16.89 36.95 -8.74
CA GLU A 110 16.25 36.35 -9.93
C GLU A 110 15.09 35.43 -9.59
N HIS A 111 15.13 34.75 -8.45
CA HIS A 111 14.13 33.75 -8.03
C HIS A 111 13.27 34.29 -6.89
N LYS A 112 11.99 34.49 -7.17
CA LYS A 112 11.04 34.98 -6.15
C LYS A 112 10.95 34.01 -4.97
N THR A 113 11.01 34.51 -3.76
CA THR A 113 10.89 33.73 -2.53
C THR A 113 9.63 32.84 -2.50
N GLY A 114 8.52 33.32 -3.07
CA GLY A 114 7.28 32.55 -3.17
C GLY A 114 7.41 31.28 -4.04
N ASP A 115 8.16 31.32 -5.14
CA ASP A 115 8.42 30.14 -5.99
C ASP A 115 9.29 29.11 -5.26
N LEU A 116 10.32 29.56 -4.55
CA LEU A 116 11.15 28.70 -3.72
C LEU A 116 10.32 28.02 -2.62
N MET A 117 9.44 28.77 -1.96
CA MET A 117 8.54 28.21 -0.92
C MET A 117 7.56 27.18 -1.50
N THR A 118 7.07 27.36 -2.71
CA THR A 118 6.21 26.38 -3.40
C THR A 118 6.95 25.06 -3.61
N ARG A 119 8.24 25.12 -4.00
CA ARG A 119 9.07 23.90 -4.15
C ARG A 119 9.27 23.16 -2.83
N PHE A 120 9.46 23.88 -1.72
CA PHE A 120 9.62 23.29 -0.38
C PHE A 120 8.34 22.73 0.22
N THR A 121 7.17 23.13 -0.26
CA THR A 121 5.88 22.71 0.26
C THR A 121 5.14 21.80 -0.72
N SER A 122 4.71 22.34 -1.84
CA SER A 122 3.86 21.64 -2.81
C SER A 122 4.61 20.54 -3.55
N ASP A 123 5.79 20.85 -4.11
CA ASP A 123 6.53 19.89 -4.94
C ASP A 123 7.11 18.75 -4.11
N LEU A 124 7.66 19.04 -2.93
CA LEU A 124 8.10 18.00 -2.01
C LEU A 124 6.97 17.11 -1.55
N ASN A 125 5.79 17.67 -1.29
CA ASN A 125 4.60 16.89 -0.96
C ASN A 125 4.17 15.99 -2.13
N ALA A 126 4.23 16.49 -3.37
CA ALA A 126 3.93 15.69 -4.57
C ALA A 126 4.91 14.51 -4.70
N ILE A 127 6.21 14.73 -4.49
CA ILE A 127 7.22 13.66 -4.47
C ILE A 127 6.89 12.63 -3.38
N ARG A 128 6.61 13.07 -2.16
CA ARG A 128 6.21 12.17 -1.06
C ARG A 128 5.01 11.33 -1.42
N MET A 129 3.98 11.93 -2.03
CA MET A 129 2.78 11.21 -2.47
C MET A 129 3.08 10.18 -3.56
N ALA A 130 4.02 10.50 -4.46
CA ALA A 130 4.43 9.59 -5.53
C ALA A 130 5.23 8.38 -5.01
N ILE A 131 6.15 8.58 -4.05
CA ILE A 131 7.01 7.51 -3.52
C ILE A 131 6.37 6.71 -2.38
N GLY A 132 5.37 7.24 -1.71
CA GLY A 132 4.63 6.56 -0.63
C GLY A 132 3.27 6.05 -1.12
N PRO A 133 2.21 6.86 -1.00
CA PRO A 133 0.85 6.44 -1.31
C PRO A 133 0.64 5.87 -2.71
N ALA A 134 1.27 6.46 -3.75
CA ALA A 134 1.08 5.97 -5.11
C ALA A 134 1.69 4.57 -5.31
N VAL A 135 2.88 4.31 -4.74
CA VAL A 135 3.51 2.97 -4.79
C VAL A 135 2.60 1.95 -4.09
N ILE A 136 2.04 2.30 -2.94
CA ILE A 136 1.11 1.42 -2.20
C ILE A 136 -0.13 1.13 -3.05
N CYS A 137 -0.77 2.16 -3.61
CA CYS A 137 -1.97 1.98 -4.43
C CYS A 137 -1.71 1.09 -5.66
N VAL A 138 -0.59 1.29 -6.35
CA VAL A 138 -0.24 0.46 -7.53
C VAL A 138 0.01 -0.98 -7.11
N PHE A 139 0.73 -1.21 -6.02
CA PHE A 139 1.02 -2.54 -5.51
C PHE A 139 -0.25 -3.25 -5.05
N ASP A 140 -1.03 -2.62 -4.18
CA ASP A 140 -2.28 -3.15 -3.63
C ASP A 140 -3.30 -3.48 -4.73
N ALA A 141 -3.53 -2.54 -5.66
CA ALA A 141 -4.43 -2.77 -6.79
C ALA A 141 -3.96 -3.93 -7.67
N SER A 142 -2.65 -4.03 -7.95
CA SER A 142 -2.10 -5.10 -8.80
C SER A 142 -2.20 -6.47 -8.12
N VAL A 143 -1.76 -6.56 -6.86
CA VAL A 143 -1.74 -7.82 -6.11
C VAL A 143 -3.16 -8.31 -5.83
N MET A 144 -4.04 -7.42 -5.32
CA MET A 144 -5.43 -7.77 -5.04
C MET A 144 -6.17 -8.21 -6.31
N THR A 145 -6.02 -7.47 -7.41
CA THR A 145 -6.67 -7.84 -8.68
C THR A 145 -6.22 -9.22 -9.15
N LEU A 146 -4.91 -9.49 -9.15
CA LEU A 146 -4.38 -10.79 -9.55
C LEU A 146 -4.88 -11.92 -8.62
N MET A 147 -4.87 -11.70 -7.31
CA MET A 147 -5.35 -12.69 -6.33
C MET A 147 -6.84 -12.99 -6.51
N VAL A 148 -7.67 -11.97 -6.69
CA VAL A 148 -9.12 -12.13 -6.89
C VAL A 148 -9.41 -12.86 -8.20
N ILE A 149 -8.76 -12.49 -9.30
CA ILE A 149 -8.91 -13.19 -10.59
C ILE A 149 -8.52 -14.66 -10.45
N PHE A 150 -7.38 -14.95 -9.81
CA PHE A 150 -6.93 -16.32 -9.60
C PHE A 150 -7.92 -17.12 -8.75
N GLN A 151 -8.46 -16.53 -7.68
CA GLN A 151 -9.45 -17.15 -6.83
C GLN A 151 -10.77 -17.42 -7.56
N MET A 152 -11.25 -16.47 -8.37
CA MET A 152 -12.45 -16.66 -9.19
C MET A 152 -12.27 -17.76 -10.23
N MET A 153 -11.12 -17.85 -10.87
CA MET A 153 -10.82 -18.91 -11.83
C MET A 153 -10.82 -20.30 -11.17
N TYR A 154 -10.32 -20.39 -9.94
CA TYR A 154 -10.18 -21.65 -9.23
C TYR A 154 -11.49 -22.13 -8.56
N TYR A 155 -12.24 -21.22 -7.91
CA TYR A 155 -13.42 -21.59 -7.12
C TYR A 155 -14.76 -21.45 -7.85
N VAL A 156 -14.85 -20.62 -8.89
CA VAL A 156 -16.12 -20.36 -9.58
C VAL A 156 -16.15 -21.02 -10.95
N SER A 157 -15.61 -20.37 -11.93
CA SER A 157 -15.33 -20.90 -13.28
C SER A 157 -14.55 -19.88 -14.11
N VAL A 158 -13.71 -20.38 -15.01
CA VAL A 158 -12.95 -19.56 -15.95
C VAL A 158 -13.87 -18.71 -16.84
N LYS A 159 -14.98 -19.28 -17.28
CA LYS A 159 -15.94 -18.63 -18.19
C LYS A 159 -16.62 -17.42 -17.53
N LEU A 160 -17.07 -17.58 -16.27
CA LEU A 160 -17.68 -16.50 -15.51
C LEU A 160 -16.66 -15.41 -15.14
N THR A 161 -15.43 -15.79 -14.81
CA THR A 161 -14.34 -14.83 -14.54
C THR A 161 -14.06 -13.93 -15.75
N LEU A 162 -13.97 -14.52 -16.94
CA LEU A 162 -13.75 -13.74 -18.17
C LEU A 162 -14.90 -12.77 -18.43
N ILE A 163 -16.15 -13.19 -18.26
CA ILE A 163 -17.31 -12.30 -18.43
C ILE A 163 -17.30 -11.16 -17.40
N ALA A 164 -16.91 -11.44 -16.16
CA ALA A 164 -16.85 -10.44 -15.10
C ALA A 164 -15.71 -9.40 -15.27
N VAL A 165 -14.60 -9.79 -15.90
CA VAL A 165 -13.46 -8.88 -16.16
C VAL A 165 -13.73 -7.90 -17.31
N ILE A 166 -14.56 -8.27 -18.30
CA ILE A 166 -14.87 -7.39 -19.45
C ILE A 166 -15.35 -5.99 -19.05
N PRO A 167 -16.32 -5.80 -18.13
CA PRO A 167 -16.77 -4.47 -17.74
C PRO A 167 -15.75 -3.70 -16.91
N MET A 168 -14.74 -4.36 -16.29
CA MET A 168 -13.67 -3.68 -15.53
C MET A 168 -12.60 -3.06 -16.43
N MET A 169 -12.53 -3.47 -17.70
CA MET A 169 -11.57 -2.92 -18.67
C MET A 169 -12.08 -1.67 -19.41
N ARG A 170 -13.30 -1.23 -19.11
CA ARG A 170 -13.94 -0.06 -19.73
C ARG A 170 -13.93 1.14 -18.78
#